data_8f08f86999dd093e22b792aceafba942
#
_entry.id   8f08f86999dd093e22b792aceafba942
#
_cell.length_a   1.000
_cell.length_b   1.000
_cell.length_c   1.000
_cell.angle_alpha   90.00
_cell.angle_beta   90.00
_cell.angle_gamma   90.00
#
_symmetry.space_group_name_H-M   'P 1'
#
loop_
_entity.id
_entity.type
_entity.pdbx_description
1 polymer ?
#
loop_
_entity_poly.entity_id
_entity_poly.type
_entity_poly.pdbx_seq_one_letter_code
_entity_poly.pdbx_strand_id
1 'polypeptide(L)'
;MIYTLLLIVAVLIGWQGYEFWVAVGRYPRGERLERCKQSKQWKDGEFVNVHETPTLTGDDGFFGQMYKFLFKKIKDLHPSSEVPTAKSSLKDIPRTEEVCVWLGHSSVFIQTGGVRYLFDPVLTNKLPVWWFMRPFKGADVYTVDDIPEVDYLIITHDHWDHLDWKTVTALKDRVGQVVCSLGIGEHFEYWGYDPKKIHDLDWGESYGPLRCLPTRHFSGRMGQHKTLWASYLIDGPRRIFVSGDGGYDERFKKIGEQYPDIDLAIMENGQYDEGWHYIHTLPRELPTAISDLGARRILTYHNSKYALANHAWTEPLDSIYEHAKGQKWQLLTPPIGEQIKLTEQQTFSKWW
;
A
#
# COMPACT_ATOMS: atom_id res chain seq x y z
N MET A 1 12.49 -35.47 -29.09
CA MET A 1 12.52 -35.22 -27.62
C MET A 1 13.17 -33.86 -27.29
N ILE A 2 14.42 -33.57 -27.70
CA ILE A 2 15.10 -32.31 -27.35
C ILE A 2 14.40 -31.09 -27.96
N TYR A 3 13.97 -31.13 -29.22
CA TYR A 3 13.23 -30.05 -29.87
C TYR A 3 11.86 -29.77 -29.21
N THR A 4 11.20 -30.81 -28.75
CA THR A 4 9.93 -30.66 -28.02
C THR A 4 10.16 -29.97 -26.67
N LEU A 5 11.22 -30.32 -25.95
CA LEU A 5 11.59 -29.66 -24.70
C LEU A 5 11.95 -28.19 -24.93
N LEU A 6 12.76 -27.89 -25.96
CA LEU A 6 13.11 -26.51 -26.31
C LEU A 6 11.89 -25.66 -26.69
N LEU A 7 10.92 -26.25 -27.42
CA LEU A 7 9.68 -25.57 -27.74
C LEU A 7 8.85 -25.27 -26.49
N ILE A 8 8.72 -26.22 -25.55
CA ILE A 8 8.01 -26.03 -24.29
C ILE A 8 8.67 -24.91 -23.49
N VAL A 9 10.00 -24.91 -23.37
CA VAL A 9 10.74 -23.86 -22.67
C VAL A 9 10.52 -22.50 -23.33
N ALA A 10 10.59 -22.42 -24.66
CA ALA A 10 10.34 -21.17 -25.40
C ALA A 10 8.92 -20.64 -25.18
N VAL A 11 7.91 -21.52 -25.17
CA VAL A 11 6.51 -21.16 -24.89
C VAL A 11 6.36 -20.65 -23.45
N LEU A 12 6.99 -21.31 -22.48
CA LEU A 12 6.95 -20.88 -21.07
C LEU A 12 7.62 -19.51 -20.88
N ILE A 13 8.77 -19.27 -21.49
CA ILE A 13 9.44 -17.96 -21.46
C ILE A 13 8.57 -16.89 -22.12
N GLY A 14 8.00 -17.19 -23.30
CA GLY A 14 7.09 -16.29 -23.97
C GLY A 14 5.85 -15.94 -23.14
N TRP A 15 5.28 -16.96 -22.48
CA TRP A 15 4.14 -16.77 -21.56
C TRP A 15 4.50 -15.88 -20.35
N GLN A 16 5.66 -16.14 -19.72
CA GLN A 16 6.13 -15.31 -18.60
C GLN A 16 6.39 -13.86 -19.03
N GLY A 17 6.98 -13.68 -20.21
CA GLY A 17 7.18 -12.35 -20.80
C GLY A 17 5.85 -11.62 -21.06
N TYR A 18 4.86 -12.34 -21.60
CA TYR A 18 3.52 -11.79 -21.81
C TYR A 18 2.85 -11.39 -20.48
N GLU A 19 2.86 -12.28 -19.47
CA GLU A 19 2.30 -11.97 -18.14
C GLU A 19 2.99 -10.75 -17.50
N PHE A 20 4.31 -10.64 -17.65
CA PHE A 20 5.07 -9.48 -17.18
C PHE A 20 4.59 -8.19 -17.84
N TRP A 21 4.47 -8.16 -19.17
CA TRP A 21 4.01 -6.97 -19.91
C TRP A 21 2.57 -6.59 -19.57
N VAL A 22 1.69 -7.56 -19.44
CA VAL A 22 0.32 -7.29 -18.98
C VAL A 22 0.32 -6.71 -17.58
N ALA A 23 1.11 -7.26 -16.68
CA ALA A 23 1.21 -6.80 -15.30
C ALA A 23 1.85 -5.41 -15.17
N VAL A 24 2.79 -5.05 -16.04
CA VAL A 24 3.32 -3.66 -16.11
C VAL A 24 2.18 -2.67 -16.32
N GLY A 25 1.14 -3.08 -17.05
CA GLY A 25 0.00 -2.21 -17.31
C GLY A 25 0.30 -1.18 -18.41
N ARG A 26 -0.32 -0.01 -18.29
CA ARG A 26 -0.21 1.04 -19.31
C ARG A 26 -0.19 2.41 -18.66
N TYR A 27 0.79 3.23 -19.01
CA TYR A 27 0.88 4.61 -18.54
C TYR A 27 -0.13 5.55 -19.19
N PRO A 28 -0.46 6.68 -18.55
CA PRO A 28 -1.45 7.63 -19.05
C PRO A 28 -1.23 8.07 -20.48
N ARG A 29 -2.32 8.12 -21.26
CA ARG A 29 -2.34 8.61 -22.65
C ARG A 29 -3.67 9.31 -22.95
N GLY A 30 -3.75 9.99 -24.08
CA GLY A 30 -4.97 10.69 -24.49
C GLY A 30 -5.48 11.65 -23.42
N GLU A 31 -6.77 11.65 -23.17
CA GLU A 31 -7.42 12.54 -22.20
C GLU A 31 -6.88 12.38 -20.78
N ARG A 32 -6.55 11.12 -20.35
CA ARG A 32 -5.97 10.89 -19.02
C ARG A 32 -4.58 11.52 -18.88
N LEU A 33 -3.75 11.49 -19.92
CA LEU A 33 -2.46 12.21 -19.91
C LEU A 33 -2.66 13.71 -19.86
N GLU A 34 -3.60 14.27 -20.63
CA GLU A 34 -3.90 15.70 -20.58
C GLU A 34 -4.41 16.11 -19.19
N ARG A 35 -5.17 15.24 -18.54
CA ARG A 35 -5.57 15.44 -17.13
C ARG A 35 -4.36 15.45 -16.18
N CYS A 36 -3.41 14.51 -16.34
CA CYS A 36 -2.17 14.50 -15.55
C CYS A 36 -1.38 15.81 -15.72
N LYS A 37 -1.26 16.32 -16.95
CA LYS A 37 -0.56 17.58 -17.26
C LYS A 37 -1.17 18.82 -16.59
N GLN A 38 -2.44 18.77 -16.19
CA GLN A 38 -3.11 19.87 -15.48
C GLN A 38 -2.78 19.89 -13.97
N SER A 39 -2.24 18.81 -13.43
CA SER A 39 -1.82 18.74 -12.03
C SER A 39 -0.68 19.71 -11.75
N LYS A 40 -0.72 20.35 -10.58
CA LYS A 40 0.39 21.17 -10.06
C LYS A 40 1.67 20.36 -9.81
N GLN A 41 1.51 19.03 -9.66
CA GLN A 41 2.62 18.10 -9.43
C GLN A 41 3.25 17.58 -10.74
N TRP A 42 2.65 17.88 -11.90
CA TRP A 42 3.20 17.48 -13.20
C TRP A 42 4.21 18.49 -13.70
N LYS A 43 5.48 18.08 -13.85
CA LYS A 43 6.58 18.92 -14.36
C LYS A 43 7.47 18.10 -15.28
N ASP A 44 7.86 18.66 -16.40
CA ASP A 44 8.81 18.05 -17.36
C ASP A 44 8.48 16.61 -17.79
N GLY A 45 7.17 16.29 -17.86
CA GLY A 45 6.70 14.99 -18.34
C GLY A 45 6.59 13.92 -17.24
N GLU A 46 6.63 14.31 -15.97
CA GLU A 46 6.53 13.43 -14.82
C GLU A 46 5.91 14.09 -13.59
N PHE A 47 5.45 13.29 -12.65
CA PHE A 47 4.99 13.78 -11.36
C PHE A 47 6.16 14.06 -10.41
N VAL A 48 6.05 15.12 -9.61
CA VAL A 48 7.08 15.52 -8.62
C VAL A 48 6.46 15.71 -7.25
N ASN A 49 7.25 15.50 -6.21
CA ASN A 49 6.90 15.84 -4.84
C ASN A 49 6.88 17.36 -4.61
N VAL A 50 6.24 17.79 -3.50
CA VAL A 50 6.28 19.19 -3.06
C VAL A 50 7.70 19.62 -2.73
N HIS A 51 8.44 18.76 -2.07
CA HIS A 51 9.86 18.97 -1.75
C HIS A 51 10.74 18.09 -2.63
N GLU A 52 11.97 18.49 -2.82
CA GLU A 52 12.97 17.64 -3.44
C GLU A 52 13.06 16.30 -2.70
N THR A 53 12.91 15.23 -3.44
CA THR A 53 12.79 13.86 -2.88
C THR A 53 13.63 12.90 -3.71
N PRO A 54 14.96 12.92 -3.52
CA PRO A 54 15.79 11.89 -4.12
C PRO A 54 15.37 10.53 -3.58
N THR A 55 15.17 9.56 -4.47
CA THR A 55 14.79 8.19 -4.12
C THR A 55 15.93 7.44 -3.44
N LEU A 56 17.17 7.89 -3.63
CA LEU A 56 18.36 7.39 -2.95
C LEU A 56 19.08 8.54 -2.26
N THR A 57 19.38 8.37 -0.98
CA THR A 57 19.95 9.41 -0.10
C THR A 57 21.32 9.05 0.48
N GLY A 58 21.78 7.80 0.26
CA GLY A 58 23.07 7.36 0.76
C GLY A 58 24.22 7.76 -0.17
N ASP A 59 25.41 7.99 0.40
CA ASP A 59 26.63 8.34 -0.34
C ASP A 59 27.11 7.24 -1.30
N ASP A 60 26.63 6.02 -1.15
CA ASP A 60 27.01 4.85 -1.94
C ASP A 60 26.44 4.81 -3.37
N GLY A 61 25.50 5.71 -3.68
CA GLY A 61 24.78 5.74 -4.96
C GLY A 61 24.00 4.45 -5.25
N PHE A 62 23.43 4.33 -6.46
CA PHE A 62 22.59 3.20 -6.84
C PHE A 62 23.27 1.83 -6.71
N PHE A 63 24.50 1.70 -7.19
CA PHE A 63 25.22 0.41 -7.16
C PHE A 63 25.60 -0.02 -5.74
N GLY A 64 25.97 0.92 -4.89
CA GLY A 64 26.27 0.64 -3.49
C GLY A 64 25.03 0.22 -2.69
N GLN A 65 23.90 0.88 -2.91
CA GLN A 65 22.63 0.51 -2.30
C GLN A 65 22.14 -0.87 -2.81
N MET A 66 22.26 -1.14 -4.11
CA MET A 66 21.94 -2.46 -4.67
C MET A 66 22.85 -3.56 -4.08
N TYR A 67 24.13 -3.29 -3.93
CA TYR A 67 25.07 -4.23 -3.28
C TYR A 67 24.64 -4.51 -1.83
N LYS A 68 24.34 -3.47 -1.05
CA LYS A 68 23.85 -3.62 0.32
C LYS A 68 22.57 -4.44 0.37
N PHE A 69 21.61 -4.12 -0.50
CA PHE A 69 20.35 -4.85 -0.59
C PHE A 69 20.54 -6.35 -0.91
N LEU A 70 21.42 -6.69 -1.82
CA LEU A 70 21.61 -8.08 -2.26
C LEU A 70 22.54 -8.89 -1.35
N PHE A 71 23.51 -8.25 -0.69
CA PHE A 71 24.61 -8.96 -0.02
C PHE A 71 24.78 -8.63 1.46
N LYS A 72 24.17 -7.57 1.98
CA LYS A 72 24.20 -7.25 3.40
C LYS A 72 23.42 -8.31 4.17
N LYS A 73 24.08 -9.02 5.06
CA LYS A 73 23.42 -9.99 5.94
C LYS A 73 22.70 -9.25 7.06
N ILE A 74 21.39 -9.25 7.02
CA ILE A 74 20.54 -8.71 8.09
C ILE A 74 20.15 -9.86 8.99
N LYS A 75 20.41 -9.70 10.29
CA LYS A 75 19.94 -10.65 11.30
C LYS A 75 18.40 -10.58 11.35
N ASP A 76 17.76 -11.75 11.41
CA ASP A 76 16.32 -11.87 11.50
C ASP A 76 15.53 -11.11 10.39
N LEU A 77 16.11 -11.03 9.18
CA LEU A 77 15.42 -10.45 8.01
C LEU A 77 14.11 -11.17 7.69
N HIS A 78 14.08 -12.48 7.93
CA HIS A 78 12.91 -13.34 7.76
C HIS A 78 12.53 -13.98 9.10
N PRO A 79 11.23 -14.22 9.36
CA PRO A 79 10.80 -14.96 10.55
C PRO A 79 11.34 -16.40 10.51
N SER A 80 11.75 -16.91 11.68
CA SER A 80 12.23 -18.28 11.87
C SER A 80 11.10 -19.32 11.93
N SER A 81 9.86 -18.86 12.15
CA SER A 81 8.63 -19.66 12.19
C SER A 81 7.54 -19.01 11.34
N GLU A 82 6.37 -19.63 11.25
CA GLU A 82 5.22 -18.99 10.61
C GLU A 82 4.81 -17.73 11.34
N VAL A 83 4.49 -16.68 10.57
CA VAL A 83 3.93 -15.43 11.11
C VAL A 83 2.55 -15.75 11.70
N PRO A 84 2.29 -15.43 12.99
CA PRO A 84 0.97 -15.61 13.58
C PRO A 84 -0.09 -14.77 12.87
N THR A 85 -1.24 -15.38 12.59
CA THR A 85 -2.36 -14.74 11.90
C THR A 85 -3.70 -15.15 12.52
N ALA A 86 -4.72 -14.33 12.36
CA ALA A 86 -6.07 -14.57 12.87
C ALA A 86 -7.10 -14.28 11.78
N LYS A 87 -7.15 -15.14 10.75
CA LYS A 87 -8.00 -14.93 9.57
C LYS A 87 -9.48 -14.81 9.92
N SER A 88 -10.06 -13.64 9.70
CA SER A 88 -11.50 -13.40 9.78
C SER A 88 -12.18 -13.67 8.44
N SER A 89 -13.41 -14.19 8.45
CA SER A 89 -14.23 -14.28 7.25
C SER A 89 -14.82 -12.90 6.91
N LEU A 90 -14.26 -12.25 5.90
CA LEU A 90 -14.74 -10.91 5.49
C LEU A 90 -16.15 -10.94 4.89
N LYS A 91 -16.54 -12.07 4.29
CA LYS A 91 -17.85 -12.25 3.66
C LYS A 91 -18.97 -12.31 4.68
N ASP A 92 -18.67 -12.81 5.89
CA ASP A 92 -19.65 -12.98 6.95
C ASP A 92 -19.84 -11.72 7.83
N ILE A 93 -19.07 -10.65 7.58
CA ILE A 93 -19.20 -9.39 8.32
C ILE A 93 -20.49 -8.67 7.85
N PRO A 94 -21.48 -8.50 8.74
CA PRO A 94 -22.68 -7.76 8.42
C PRO A 94 -22.37 -6.30 8.04
N ARG A 95 -23.07 -5.75 7.06
CA ARG A 95 -22.85 -4.35 6.61
C ARG A 95 -23.08 -3.31 7.73
N THR A 96 -23.74 -3.69 8.80
CA THR A 96 -23.97 -2.83 9.98
C THR A 96 -22.78 -2.74 10.92
N GLU A 97 -21.79 -3.61 10.76
CA GLU A 97 -20.59 -3.59 11.59
C GLU A 97 -19.55 -2.60 11.06
N GLU A 98 -18.87 -1.94 11.99
CA GLU A 98 -17.80 -0.98 11.75
C GLU A 98 -16.45 -1.67 12.04
N VAL A 99 -15.70 -2.04 11.02
CA VAL A 99 -14.46 -2.84 11.19
C VAL A 99 -13.36 -2.40 10.25
N CYS A 100 -12.12 -2.63 10.71
CA CYS A 100 -10.93 -2.61 9.88
C CYS A 100 -10.19 -3.95 10.02
N VAL A 101 -9.73 -4.53 8.92
CA VAL A 101 -8.97 -5.78 8.88
C VAL A 101 -7.74 -5.58 8.04
N TRP A 102 -6.58 -5.76 8.65
CA TRP A 102 -5.32 -5.76 7.94
C TRP A 102 -5.09 -7.13 7.27
N LEU A 103 -4.94 -7.13 5.95
CA LEU A 103 -4.80 -8.36 5.15
C LEU A 103 -3.32 -8.73 4.90
N GLY A 104 -2.42 -8.00 5.52
CA GLY A 104 -0.96 -8.14 5.38
C GLY A 104 -0.35 -7.14 4.40
N HIS A 105 0.88 -6.69 4.69
CA HIS A 105 1.61 -5.66 3.98
C HIS A 105 0.77 -4.39 3.81
N SER A 106 0.54 -3.95 2.56
CA SER A 106 -0.22 -2.75 2.18
C SER A 106 -1.74 -2.94 2.14
N SER A 107 -2.22 -4.19 2.18
CA SER A 107 -3.62 -4.52 1.91
C SER A 107 -4.50 -4.35 3.14
N VAL A 108 -5.57 -3.56 3.04
CA VAL A 108 -6.50 -3.31 4.15
C VAL A 108 -7.95 -3.33 3.67
N PHE A 109 -8.79 -4.06 4.41
CA PHE A 109 -10.25 -4.00 4.25
C PHE A 109 -10.83 -3.14 5.36
N ILE A 110 -11.71 -2.20 5.00
CA ILE A 110 -12.40 -1.30 5.93
C ILE A 110 -13.90 -1.33 5.63
N GLN A 111 -14.72 -1.45 6.65
CA GLN A 111 -16.16 -1.30 6.54
C GLN A 111 -16.64 -0.27 7.56
N THR A 112 -17.26 0.81 7.10
CA THR A 112 -17.81 1.88 7.93
C THR A 112 -19.00 2.54 7.24
N GLY A 113 -20.06 2.86 7.99
CA GLY A 113 -21.30 3.42 7.45
C GLY A 113 -21.99 2.52 6.42
N GLY A 114 -21.84 1.20 6.52
CA GLY A 114 -22.38 0.23 5.57
C GLY A 114 -21.61 0.15 4.24
N VAL A 115 -20.50 0.90 4.07
CA VAL A 115 -19.66 0.97 2.86
C VAL A 115 -18.39 0.17 3.07
N ARG A 116 -18.00 -0.61 2.07
CA ARG A 116 -16.79 -1.44 2.05
C ARG A 116 -15.70 -0.83 1.17
N TYR A 117 -14.54 -0.65 1.75
CA TYR A 117 -13.35 -0.12 1.12
C TYR A 117 -12.25 -1.18 1.12
N LEU A 118 -11.57 -1.36 0.00
CA LEU A 118 -10.41 -2.24 -0.11
C LEU A 118 -9.23 -1.44 -0.63
N PHE A 119 -8.19 -1.29 0.19
CA PHE A 119 -6.97 -0.56 -0.15
C PHE A 119 -5.87 -1.50 -0.58
N ASP A 120 -5.19 -1.17 -1.68
CA ASP A 120 -3.95 -1.75 -2.18
C ASP A 120 -3.89 -3.30 -2.09
N PRO A 121 -4.88 -4.05 -2.63
CA PRO A 121 -4.92 -5.49 -2.44
C PRO A 121 -3.85 -6.22 -3.26
N VAL A 122 -2.97 -6.96 -2.56
CA VAL A 122 -1.95 -7.85 -3.13
C VAL A 122 -2.13 -9.25 -2.56
N LEU A 123 -2.93 -10.07 -3.27
CA LEU A 123 -3.46 -11.34 -2.75
C LEU A 123 -3.06 -12.57 -3.58
N THR A 124 -2.32 -12.40 -4.68
CA THR A 124 -2.06 -13.56 -5.57
C THR A 124 -0.66 -14.15 -5.45
N ASN A 125 0.31 -13.53 -4.79
CA ASN A 125 1.72 -13.98 -4.71
C ASN A 125 2.36 -14.35 -6.06
N LYS A 126 1.75 -13.97 -7.16
CA LYS A 126 2.17 -14.26 -8.53
C LYS A 126 2.63 -13.00 -9.24
N LEU A 127 3.24 -12.10 -8.48
CA LEU A 127 3.84 -10.90 -9.01
C LEU A 127 4.92 -11.26 -10.02
N PRO A 128 5.10 -10.48 -11.09
CA PRO A 128 6.14 -10.73 -12.09
C PRO A 128 7.56 -10.73 -11.50
N VAL A 129 7.69 -10.15 -10.31
CA VAL A 129 8.92 -10.06 -9.52
C VAL A 129 8.92 -11.04 -8.34
N TRP A 130 8.23 -12.19 -8.49
CA TRP A 130 8.03 -13.20 -7.45
C TRP A 130 9.31 -13.70 -6.76
N TRP A 131 10.43 -13.69 -7.45
CA TRP A 131 11.73 -14.08 -6.86
C TRP A 131 12.19 -13.10 -5.79
N PHE A 132 11.69 -11.88 -5.83
CA PHE A 132 12.06 -10.77 -4.96
C PHE A 132 11.01 -10.56 -3.85
N MET A 133 9.72 -10.73 -4.17
CA MET A 133 8.59 -10.48 -3.27
C MET A 133 7.94 -11.79 -2.86
N ARG A 134 8.64 -12.59 -2.05
CA ARG A 134 8.07 -13.80 -1.46
C ARG A 134 7.47 -13.49 -0.10
N PRO A 135 6.19 -13.82 0.13
CA PRO A 135 5.59 -13.62 1.44
C PRO A 135 6.25 -14.53 2.48
N PHE A 136 6.34 -14.03 3.70
CA PHE A 136 6.72 -14.85 4.84
C PHE A 136 5.72 -16.00 5.04
N LYS A 137 6.22 -17.13 5.50
CA LYS A 137 5.36 -18.28 5.77
C LYS A 137 4.30 -17.91 6.81
N GLY A 138 3.03 -18.20 6.53
CA GLY A 138 1.90 -17.82 7.37
C GLY A 138 1.30 -16.44 7.09
N ALA A 139 2.02 -15.49 6.49
CA ALA A 139 1.54 -14.13 6.28
C ALA A 139 0.56 -13.97 5.10
N ASP A 140 0.41 -15.00 4.26
CA ASP A 140 -0.39 -14.97 3.04
C ASP A 140 -1.66 -15.81 3.20
N VAL A 141 -2.55 -15.35 4.06
CA VAL A 141 -3.76 -16.12 4.44
C VAL A 141 -5.01 -15.72 3.66
N TYR A 142 -5.01 -14.55 3.02
CA TYR A 142 -6.12 -14.10 2.19
C TYR A 142 -5.86 -14.35 0.72
N THR A 143 -6.92 -14.75 0.03
CA THR A 143 -6.98 -14.90 -1.42
C THR A 143 -8.06 -13.97 -1.99
N VAL A 144 -8.11 -13.84 -3.30
CA VAL A 144 -9.18 -13.11 -3.98
C VAL A 144 -10.56 -13.63 -3.58
N ASP A 145 -10.70 -14.95 -3.36
CA ASP A 145 -11.98 -15.56 -3.02
C ASP A 145 -12.49 -15.17 -1.63
N ASP A 146 -11.63 -14.72 -0.75
CA ASP A 146 -12.04 -14.28 0.59
C ASP A 146 -12.67 -12.85 0.58
N ILE A 147 -12.45 -12.08 -0.50
CA ILE A 147 -12.92 -10.70 -0.58
C ILE A 147 -14.41 -10.68 -0.97
N PRO A 148 -15.28 -10.01 -0.20
CA PRO A 148 -16.68 -9.79 -0.59
C PRO A 148 -16.80 -8.78 -1.73
N GLU A 149 -18.04 -8.46 -2.14
CA GLU A 149 -18.29 -7.25 -2.92
C GLU A 149 -17.84 -6.02 -2.13
N VAL A 150 -17.10 -5.13 -2.79
CA VAL A 150 -16.61 -3.87 -2.24
C VAL A 150 -17.16 -2.68 -3.01
N ASP A 151 -17.54 -1.64 -2.29
CA ASP A 151 -18.08 -0.43 -2.91
C ASP A 151 -16.95 0.38 -3.56
N TYR A 152 -15.79 0.42 -2.91
CA TYR A 152 -14.60 1.11 -3.39
C TYR A 152 -13.37 0.21 -3.35
N LEU A 153 -12.65 0.13 -4.45
CA LEU A 153 -11.28 -0.34 -4.55
C LEU A 153 -10.39 0.88 -4.66
N ILE A 154 -9.46 1.06 -3.73
CA ILE A 154 -8.60 2.23 -3.66
C ILE A 154 -7.15 1.83 -3.90
N ILE A 155 -6.43 2.58 -4.75
CA ILE A 155 -5.00 2.38 -5.00
C ILE A 155 -4.25 3.67 -4.70
N THR A 156 -3.30 3.57 -3.77
CA THR A 156 -2.48 4.70 -3.34
C THR A 156 -1.42 5.08 -4.37
N HIS A 157 -0.74 4.09 -4.94
CA HIS A 157 0.25 4.24 -6.01
C HIS A 157 0.46 2.91 -6.74
N ASP A 158 1.24 2.92 -7.82
CA ASP A 158 1.32 1.77 -8.73
C ASP A 158 2.50 0.82 -8.49
N HIS A 159 3.17 0.87 -7.34
CA HIS A 159 4.20 -0.12 -7.01
C HIS A 159 3.64 -1.54 -6.97
N TRP A 160 4.52 -2.53 -7.17
CA TRP A 160 4.12 -3.93 -7.30
C TRP A 160 3.46 -4.51 -6.05
N ASP A 161 3.82 -4.01 -4.88
CA ASP A 161 3.31 -4.38 -3.56
C ASP A 161 2.05 -3.60 -3.13
N HIS A 162 1.50 -2.74 -4.01
CA HIS A 162 0.25 -2.01 -3.82
C HIS A 162 -0.77 -2.28 -4.93
N LEU A 163 -0.33 -2.50 -6.15
CA LEU A 163 -1.22 -2.77 -7.29
C LEU A 163 -0.87 -4.09 -7.97
N ASP A 164 -1.50 -5.17 -7.54
CA ASP A 164 -1.38 -6.50 -8.12
C ASP A 164 -2.40 -6.71 -9.23
N TRP A 165 -1.93 -6.75 -10.48
CA TRP A 165 -2.76 -6.98 -11.65
C TRP A 165 -3.68 -8.20 -11.51
N LYS A 166 -3.15 -9.34 -11.05
CA LYS A 166 -3.95 -10.58 -10.93
C LYS A 166 -5.05 -10.45 -9.88
N THR A 167 -4.75 -9.80 -8.76
CA THR A 167 -5.75 -9.51 -7.73
C THR A 167 -6.85 -8.61 -8.27
N VAL A 168 -6.49 -7.44 -8.81
CA VAL A 168 -7.52 -6.49 -9.23
C VAL A 168 -8.36 -7.01 -10.40
N THR A 169 -7.76 -7.71 -11.35
CA THR A 169 -8.54 -8.28 -12.48
C THR A 169 -9.49 -9.39 -12.03
N ALA A 170 -9.11 -10.20 -11.06
CA ALA A 170 -9.98 -11.23 -10.51
C ALA A 170 -11.11 -10.66 -9.62
N LEU A 171 -10.92 -9.44 -9.08
CA LEU A 171 -11.95 -8.73 -8.31
C LEU A 171 -12.91 -7.91 -9.15
N LYS A 172 -12.66 -7.73 -10.45
CA LYS A 172 -13.33 -6.74 -11.30
C LYS A 172 -14.85 -6.72 -11.19
N ASP A 173 -15.48 -7.88 -11.18
CA ASP A 173 -16.94 -7.98 -11.15
C ASP A 173 -17.54 -7.77 -9.72
N ARG A 174 -16.69 -7.70 -8.71
CA ARG A 174 -17.06 -7.45 -7.29
C ARG A 174 -16.72 -6.05 -6.82
N VAL A 175 -16.20 -5.20 -7.71
CA VAL A 175 -15.83 -3.81 -7.41
C VAL A 175 -16.89 -2.86 -7.94
N GLY A 176 -17.44 -2.03 -7.06
CA GLY A 176 -18.36 -0.96 -7.40
C GLY A 176 -17.68 0.16 -8.17
N GLN A 177 -16.73 0.82 -7.52
CA GLN A 177 -15.94 1.94 -8.08
C GLN A 177 -14.44 1.73 -7.78
N VAL A 178 -13.57 2.16 -8.69
CA VAL A 178 -12.13 2.27 -8.49
C VAL A 178 -11.79 3.72 -8.24
N VAL A 179 -11.10 4.02 -7.14
CA VAL A 179 -10.56 5.34 -6.85
C VAL A 179 -9.05 5.23 -6.74
N CYS A 180 -8.33 6.03 -7.50
CA CYS A 180 -6.88 5.96 -7.53
C CYS A 180 -6.27 7.34 -7.77
N SER A 181 -4.97 7.50 -7.53
CA SER A 181 -4.27 8.73 -7.86
C SER A 181 -4.08 8.88 -9.37
N LEU A 182 -3.90 10.12 -9.83
CA LEU A 182 -3.83 10.48 -11.25
C LEU A 182 -2.94 9.55 -12.06
N GLY A 183 -3.48 9.07 -13.16
CA GLY A 183 -2.79 8.25 -14.15
C GLY A 183 -2.89 6.74 -13.91
N ILE A 184 -3.17 6.28 -12.69
CA ILE A 184 -3.30 4.86 -12.38
C ILE A 184 -4.51 4.23 -13.08
N GLY A 185 -5.56 4.98 -13.29
CA GLY A 185 -6.76 4.51 -13.98
C GLY A 185 -6.49 3.95 -15.38
N GLU A 186 -5.39 4.35 -16.04
CA GLU A 186 -4.97 3.79 -17.32
C GLU A 186 -4.61 2.30 -17.23
N HIS A 187 -4.03 1.85 -16.10
CA HIS A 187 -3.78 0.44 -15.84
C HIS A 187 -5.11 -0.33 -15.78
N PHE A 188 -6.07 0.17 -15.01
CA PHE A 188 -7.39 -0.46 -14.84
C PHE A 188 -8.16 -0.56 -16.16
N GLU A 189 -8.17 0.51 -16.96
CA GLU A 189 -8.81 0.49 -18.28
C GLU A 189 -8.13 -0.53 -19.20
N TYR A 190 -6.79 -0.58 -19.21
CA TYR A 190 -6.03 -1.57 -19.96
C TYR A 190 -6.36 -3.01 -19.53
N TRP A 191 -6.62 -3.23 -18.24
CA TRP A 191 -7.00 -4.53 -17.68
C TRP A 191 -8.51 -4.83 -17.79
N GLY A 192 -9.25 -3.99 -18.51
CA GLY A 192 -10.65 -4.23 -18.89
C GLY A 192 -11.69 -3.84 -17.85
N TYR A 193 -11.38 -2.90 -16.95
CA TYR A 193 -12.39 -2.23 -16.16
C TYR A 193 -13.21 -1.26 -17.02
N ASP A 194 -14.49 -1.08 -16.68
CA ASP A 194 -15.32 -0.04 -17.28
C ASP A 194 -14.76 1.35 -16.93
N PRO A 195 -14.40 2.20 -17.91
CA PRO A 195 -13.89 3.54 -17.65
C PRO A 195 -14.82 4.40 -16.79
N LYS A 196 -16.14 4.16 -16.80
CA LYS A 196 -17.12 4.87 -15.99
C LYS A 196 -17.03 4.56 -14.49
N LYS A 197 -16.37 3.46 -14.14
CA LYS A 197 -16.11 3.06 -12.74
C LYS A 197 -14.76 3.52 -12.22
N ILE A 198 -13.94 4.20 -13.02
CA ILE A 198 -12.57 4.59 -12.68
C ILE A 198 -12.51 6.09 -12.41
N HIS A 199 -12.02 6.47 -11.25
CA HIS A 199 -11.92 7.85 -10.78
C HIS A 199 -10.46 8.14 -10.39
N ASP A 200 -9.74 8.80 -11.32
CA ASP A 200 -8.40 9.32 -11.07
C ASP A 200 -8.50 10.64 -10.31
N LEU A 201 -7.85 10.75 -9.15
CA LEU A 201 -7.88 11.95 -8.31
C LEU A 201 -6.50 12.59 -8.20
N ASP A 202 -6.45 13.92 -8.27
CA ASP A 202 -5.29 14.71 -7.88
C ASP A 202 -5.31 15.00 -6.37
N TRP A 203 -4.18 15.42 -5.82
CA TRP A 203 -4.12 15.88 -4.44
C TRP A 203 -5.09 17.03 -4.18
N GLY A 204 -5.90 16.87 -3.16
CA GLY A 204 -6.97 17.80 -2.79
C GLY A 204 -8.32 17.51 -3.43
N GLU A 205 -8.39 16.60 -4.40
CA GLU A 205 -9.67 16.18 -4.99
C GLU A 205 -10.35 15.09 -4.16
N SER A 206 -11.62 14.84 -4.49
CA SER A 206 -12.44 13.87 -3.77
C SER A 206 -13.41 13.16 -4.69
N TYR A 207 -13.76 11.92 -4.31
CA TYR A 207 -14.84 11.17 -4.89
C TYR A 207 -15.64 10.46 -3.80
N GLY A 208 -16.95 10.76 -3.69
CA GLY A 208 -17.74 10.30 -2.57
C GLY A 208 -17.12 10.68 -1.22
N PRO A 209 -16.97 9.73 -0.29
CA PRO A 209 -16.34 10.00 1.00
C PRO A 209 -14.81 10.02 0.97
N LEU A 210 -14.19 9.72 -0.17
CA LEU A 210 -12.74 9.62 -0.30
C LEU A 210 -12.11 10.98 -0.65
N ARG A 211 -11.06 11.36 0.09
CA ARG A 211 -10.23 12.54 -0.15
C ARG A 211 -8.83 12.05 -0.53
N CYS A 212 -8.36 12.46 -1.70
CA CYS A 212 -6.99 12.21 -2.15
C CYS A 212 -6.06 13.27 -1.56
N LEU A 213 -5.06 12.85 -0.81
CA LEU A 213 -4.18 13.74 -0.05
C LEU A 213 -2.72 13.50 -0.44
N PRO A 214 -1.84 14.51 -0.26
CA PRO A 214 -0.44 14.35 -0.61
C PRO A 214 0.28 13.31 0.25
N THR A 215 1.23 12.61 -0.36
CA THR A 215 2.26 11.84 0.33
C THR A 215 3.62 12.10 -0.33
N ARG A 216 4.72 11.80 0.34
CA ARG A 216 6.08 12.01 -0.14
C ARG A 216 6.70 10.70 -0.57
N HIS A 217 6.49 10.31 -1.82
CA HIS A 217 6.91 9.02 -2.35
C HIS A 217 7.28 9.13 -3.83
N PHE A 218 7.16 8.04 -4.56
CA PHE A 218 7.30 7.98 -6.01
C PHE A 218 6.41 6.87 -6.58
N SER A 219 6.33 6.79 -7.88
CA SER A 219 5.57 5.74 -8.57
C SER A 219 6.42 5.09 -9.65
N GLY A 220 6.04 3.89 -10.06
CA GLY A 220 6.60 3.27 -11.23
C GLY A 220 6.76 1.76 -11.18
N ARG A 221 6.68 1.16 -12.38
CA ARG A 221 6.87 -0.27 -12.65
C ARG A 221 8.03 -0.51 -13.59
N MET A 222 7.98 0.03 -14.80
CA MET A 222 9.09 0.04 -15.78
C MET A 222 9.58 1.45 -16.09
N GLY A 223 8.80 2.48 -15.72
CA GLY A 223 9.18 3.89 -15.77
C GLY A 223 8.76 4.55 -14.47
N GLN A 224 9.53 5.47 -13.97
CA GLN A 224 9.24 6.19 -12.73
C GLN A 224 8.40 7.44 -12.99
N HIS A 225 7.64 7.89 -11.97
CA HIS A 225 6.95 9.18 -11.92
C HIS A 225 5.90 9.43 -13.03
N LYS A 226 5.36 8.37 -13.65
CA LYS A 226 4.35 8.51 -14.73
C LYS A 226 2.92 8.52 -14.20
N THR A 227 2.72 8.11 -12.96
CA THR A 227 1.46 8.17 -12.20
C THR A 227 1.71 8.92 -10.91
N LEU A 228 0.66 9.51 -10.33
CA LEU A 228 0.76 10.17 -9.02
C LEU A 228 0.72 9.11 -7.91
N TRP A 229 1.18 9.46 -6.73
CA TRP A 229 1.07 8.71 -5.47
C TRP A 229 0.27 9.53 -4.46
N ALA A 230 -0.44 8.87 -3.55
CA ALA A 230 -1.33 9.57 -2.63
C ALA A 230 -1.53 8.83 -1.31
N SER A 231 -1.87 9.57 -0.27
CA SER A 231 -2.59 9.11 0.90
C SER A 231 -4.09 9.37 0.72
N TYR A 232 -4.92 8.71 1.52
CA TYR A 232 -6.37 8.88 1.44
C TYR A 232 -6.99 9.08 2.82
N LEU A 233 -8.04 9.88 2.86
CA LEU A 233 -8.93 9.99 4.02
C LEU A 233 -10.33 9.52 3.62
N ILE A 234 -10.90 8.59 4.37
CA ILE A 234 -12.32 8.30 4.38
C ILE A 234 -12.97 9.35 5.29
N ASP A 235 -13.69 10.30 4.71
CA ASP A 235 -14.42 11.36 5.43
C ASP A 235 -15.89 10.97 5.50
N GLY A 236 -16.19 10.05 6.39
CA GLY A 236 -17.50 9.41 6.59
C GLY A 236 -17.94 9.46 8.06
N PRO A 237 -18.80 8.52 8.49
CA PRO A 237 -19.19 8.39 9.90
C PRO A 237 -18.02 8.27 10.86
N ARG A 238 -16.92 7.70 10.37
CA ARG A 238 -15.62 7.69 11.00
C ARG A 238 -14.59 8.24 10.03
N ARG A 239 -13.69 9.09 10.53
CA ARG A 239 -12.55 9.54 9.76
C ARG A 239 -11.43 8.53 9.88
N ILE A 240 -11.07 7.95 8.74
CA ILE A 240 -10.00 6.96 8.68
C ILE A 240 -8.97 7.41 7.67
N PHE A 241 -7.75 7.61 8.12
CA PHE A 241 -6.62 7.99 7.26
C PHE A 241 -5.80 6.77 6.88
N VAL A 242 -5.41 6.66 5.61
CA VAL A 242 -4.50 5.64 5.07
C VAL A 242 -3.33 6.36 4.43
N SER A 243 -2.14 6.19 4.98
CA SER A 243 -0.97 6.99 4.59
C SER A 243 -0.49 6.75 3.16
N GLY A 244 -0.75 5.55 2.60
CA GLY A 244 0.09 5.08 1.51
C GLY A 244 1.54 4.98 1.96
N ASP A 245 2.47 4.88 1.03
CA ASP A 245 3.89 4.95 1.32
C ASP A 245 4.38 6.39 1.31
N GLY A 246 5.39 6.69 2.13
CA GLY A 246 6.03 7.98 2.09
C GLY A 246 6.83 8.35 3.32
N GLY A 247 7.94 9.06 3.10
CA GLY A 247 8.77 9.60 4.15
C GLY A 247 8.07 10.74 4.92
N TYR A 248 8.57 11.07 6.10
CA TYR A 248 8.02 12.13 6.96
C TYR A 248 8.29 13.52 6.38
N ASP A 249 7.30 14.38 6.49
CA ASP A 249 7.37 15.84 6.34
C ASP A 249 6.18 16.53 7.03
N GLU A 250 6.10 17.85 6.93
CA GLU A 250 5.07 18.65 7.58
C GLU A 250 3.65 18.44 7.06
N ARG A 251 3.44 17.62 6.01
CA ARG A 251 2.09 17.34 5.49
C ARG A 251 1.21 16.64 6.52
N PHE A 252 1.77 15.81 7.40
CA PHE A 252 0.99 15.14 8.45
C PHE A 252 0.31 16.14 9.37
N LYS A 253 1.05 17.18 9.76
CA LYS A 253 0.50 18.28 10.56
C LYS A 253 -0.58 19.06 9.81
N LYS A 254 -0.33 19.39 8.54
CA LYS A 254 -1.32 20.10 7.69
C LYS A 254 -2.59 19.28 7.51
N ILE A 255 -2.47 17.96 7.31
CA ILE A 255 -3.62 17.05 7.21
C ILE A 255 -4.38 16.99 8.53
N GLY A 256 -3.69 16.84 9.67
CA GLY A 256 -4.30 16.83 11.00
C GLY A 256 -5.04 18.12 11.33
N GLU A 257 -4.47 19.28 10.98
CA GLU A 257 -5.13 20.57 11.13
C GLU A 257 -6.36 20.73 10.22
N GLN A 258 -6.28 20.24 8.99
CA GLN A 258 -7.39 20.31 8.03
C GLN A 258 -8.51 19.32 8.33
N TYR A 259 -8.17 18.15 8.84
CA TYR A 259 -9.10 17.07 9.15
C TYR A 259 -8.93 16.61 10.62
N PRO A 260 -9.36 17.43 11.59
CA PRO A 260 -9.29 17.05 13.00
C PRO A 260 -10.16 15.82 13.29
N ASP A 261 -9.93 15.19 14.44
CA ASP A 261 -10.75 14.06 14.91
C ASP A 261 -10.65 12.79 14.04
N ILE A 262 -9.44 12.47 13.52
CA ILE A 262 -9.19 11.19 12.86
C ILE A 262 -9.33 10.05 13.89
N ASP A 263 -10.28 9.15 13.65
CA ASP A 263 -10.56 8.03 14.54
C ASP A 263 -9.48 6.95 14.47
N LEU A 264 -9.04 6.61 13.26
CA LEU A 264 -8.02 5.61 12.97
C LEU A 264 -7.08 6.14 11.88
N ALA A 265 -5.78 6.08 12.13
CA ALA A 265 -4.77 6.23 11.10
C ALA A 265 -4.09 4.91 10.84
N ILE A 266 -4.03 4.51 9.57
CA ILE A 266 -3.30 3.36 9.07
C ILE A 266 -2.01 3.90 8.48
N MET A 267 -0.90 3.70 9.21
CA MET A 267 0.37 4.36 8.96
C MET A 267 1.41 3.38 8.44
N GLU A 268 2.11 3.76 7.39
CA GLU A 268 3.27 3.02 6.92
C GLU A 268 4.30 2.88 8.05
N ASN A 269 4.83 1.65 8.20
CA ASN A 269 5.82 1.30 9.21
C ASN A 269 6.62 0.07 8.78
N GLY A 270 7.49 0.24 7.81
CA GLY A 270 8.33 -0.84 7.30
C GLY A 270 9.00 -0.47 5.98
N GLN A 271 9.86 -1.37 5.51
CA GLN A 271 10.57 -1.26 4.23
C GLN A 271 11.43 0.03 4.09
N TYR A 272 11.78 0.62 5.20
CA TYR A 272 12.63 1.81 5.29
C TYR A 272 14.13 1.46 5.31
N ASP A 273 14.96 2.42 4.89
CA ASP A 273 16.42 2.41 5.06
C ASP A 273 16.92 3.86 5.04
N GLU A 274 18.02 4.14 5.73
CA GLU A 274 18.66 5.47 5.68
C GLU A 274 19.04 5.87 4.25
N GLY A 275 19.28 4.90 3.39
CA GLY A 275 19.59 5.11 1.97
C GLY A 275 18.42 5.58 1.12
N TRP A 276 17.18 5.60 1.66
CA TRP A 276 15.97 6.08 0.99
C TRP A 276 14.93 6.66 1.95
N HIS A 277 15.39 7.36 2.99
CA HIS A 277 14.55 7.85 4.07
C HIS A 277 13.50 8.90 3.66
N TYR A 278 13.60 9.50 2.47
CA TYR A 278 12.58 10.44 2.01
C TYR A 278 11.33 9.77 1.46
N ILE A 279 11.43 8.51 1.07
CA ILE A 279 10.33 7.78 0.43
C ILE A 279 9.66 6.74 1.35
N HIS A 280 10.22 6.50 2.54
CA HIS A 280 9.64 5.66 3.61
C HIS A 280 9.92 6.29 4.97
N THR A 281 8.91 6.31 5.83
CA THR A 281 9.04 6.90 7.18
C THR A 281 9.97 6.06 8.06
N LEU A 282 11.02 6.68 8.61
CA LEU A 282 11.93 6.00 9.52
C LEU A 282 11.31 5.80 10.91
N PRO A 283 11.73 4.75 11.66
CA PRO A 283 11.20 4.47 13.00
C PRO A 283 11.25 5.65 13.98
N ARG A 284 12.27 6.49 13.88
CA ARG A 284 12.42 7.70 14.73
C ARG A 284 11.46 8.83 14.35
N GLU A 285 10.94 8.83 13.13
CA GLU A 285 10.07 9.88 12.60
C GLU A 285 8.58 9.53 12.75
N LEU A 286 8.25 8.24 12.72
CA LEU A 286 6.86 7.78 12.75
C LEU A 286 6.07 8.27 13.96
N PRO A 287 6.60 8.29 15.20
CA PRO A 287 5.86 8.84 16.36
C PRO A 287 5.53 10.33 16.20
N THR A 288 6.42 11.08 15.57
CA THR A 288 6.20 12.50 15.26
C THR A 288 5.11 12.65 14.20
N ALA A 289 5.17 11.88 13.11
CA ALA A 289 4.16 11.87 12.06
C ALA A 289 2.75 11.55 12.62
N ILE A 290 2.65 10.58 13.51
CA ILE A 290 1.41 10.20 14.20
C ILE A 290 0.89 11.35 15.06
N SER A 291 1.77 11.98 15.83
CA SER A 291 1.42 13.08 16.74
C SER A 291 0.99 14.33 15.96
N ASP A 292 1.66 14.63 14.86
CA ASP A 292 1.32 15.72 13.94
C ASP A 292 -0.05 15.51 13.27
N LEU A 293 -0.34 14.28 12.87
CA LEU A 293 -1.64 13.91 12.30
C LEU A 293 -2.78 14.00 13.32
N GLY A 294 -2.50 13.80 14.61
CA GLY A 294 -3.48 13.92 15.68
C GLY A 294 -4.54 12.82 15.73
N ALA A 295 -4.28 11.66 15.15
CA ALA A 295 -5.21 10.53 15.16
C ALA A 295 -5.30 9.88 16.55
N ARG A 296 -6.48 9.36 16.90
CA ARG A 296 -6.73 8.75 18.23
C ARG A 296 -6.19 7.32 18.33
N ARG A 297 -6.35 6.53 17.27
CA ARG A 297 -5.92 5.13 17.16
C ARG A 297 -5.04 4.95 15.96
N ILE A 298 -4.03 4.09 16.10
CA ILE A 298 -3.04 3.86 15.06
C ILE A 298 -2.94 2.37 14.79
N LEU A 299 -3.12 1.99 13.54
CA LEU A 299 -2.71 0.71 13.00
C LEU A 299 -1.46 0.96 12.15
N THR A 300 -0.41 0.22 12.37
CA THR A 300 0.75 0.26 11.47
C THR A 300 0.70 -0.91 10.49
N TYR A 301 1.07 -0.67 9.24
CA TYR A 301 1.04 -1.63 8.16
C TYR A 301 2.32 -1.53 7.31
N HIS A 302 2.41 -2.16 6.15
CA HIS A 302 3.57 -2.20 5.25
C HIS A 302 4.75 -3.00 5.81
N ASN A 303 4.47 -3.98 6.67
CA ASN A 303 5.43 -4.89 7.28
C ASN A 303 4.90 -6.33 7.34
N SER A 304 5.63 -7.23 7.97
CA SER A 304 5.23 -8.59 8.38
C SER A 304 4.79 -9.54 7.27
N LYS A 305 4.94 -9.18 5.99
CA LYS A 305 4.61 -10.06 4.85
C LYS A 305 5.77 -10.24 3.88
N TYR A 306 6.56 -9.21 3.63
CA TYR A 306 7.69 -9.22 2.70
C TYR A 306 8.93 -8.62 3.35
N ALA A 307 10.12 -9.00 2.84
CA ALA A 307 11.39 -8.37 3.13
C ALA A 307 11.84 -7.56 1.90
N LEU A 308 11.51 -6.27 1.85
CA LEU A 308 11.83 -5.36 0.75
C LEU A 308 12.88 -4.31 1.15
N ALA A 309 13.37 -4.37 2.39
CA ALA A 309 14.41 -3.48 2.93
C ALA A 309 15.36 -4.21 3.87
N ASN A 310 16.35 -3.48 4.40
CA ASN A 310 17.47 -4.02 5.16
C ASN A 310 17.28 -3.91 6.68
N HIS A 311 16.13 -4.34 7.21
CA HIS A 311 15.87 -4.39 8.65
C HIS A 311 15.31 -5.74 9.08
N ALA A 312 15.39 -6.08 10.37
CA ALA A 312 14.74 -7.27 10.91
C ALA A 312 13.23 -7.21 10.71
N TRP A 313 12.57 -8.35 10.46
CA TRP A 313 11.13 -8.37 10.19
C TRP A 313 10.27 -7.86 11.34
N THR A 314 10.76 -7.96 12.59
CA THR A 314 10.06 -7.45 13.78
C THR A 314 10.39 -5.99 14.11
N GLU A 315 11.50 -5.46 13.58
CA GLU A 315 12.00 -4.13 13.95
C GLU A 315 10.95 -3.02 13.82
N PRO A 316 10.15 -2.96 12.75
CA PRO A 316 9.10 -1.95 12.62
C PRO A 316 8.10 -1.99 13.77
N LEU A 317 7.64 -3.19 14.13
CA LEU A 317 6.66 -3.39 15.20
C LEU A 317 7.29 -3.17 16.59
N ASP A 318 8.51 -3.66 16.81
CA ASP A 318 9.23 -3.45 18.09
C ASP A 318 9.45 -1.96 18.34
N SER A 319 9.89 -1.22 17.34
CA SER A 319 10.15 0.21 17.45
C SER A 319 8.90 1.00 17.81
N ILE A 320 7.83 0.84 17.05
CA ILE A 320 6.59 1.61 17.32
C ILE A 320 5.94 1.19 18.65
N TYR A 321 6.03 -0.10 19.02
CA TYR A 321 5.51 -0.60 20.29
C TYR A 321 6.19 0.06 21.50
N GLU A 322 7.50 0.26 21.44
CA GLU A 322 8.25 0.98 22.48
C GLU A 322 7.91 2.48 22.49
N HIS A 323 7.82 3.10 21.33
CA HIS A 323 7.49 4.52 21.22
C HIS A 323 6.03 4.86 21.58
N ALA A 324 5.12 3.89 21.53
CA ALA A 324 3.72 4.08 21.91
C ALA A 324 3.51 4.27 23.43
N LYS A 325 4.49 3.87 24.25
CA LYS A 325 4.39 3.98 25.70
C LYS A 325 4.32 5.46 26.14
N GLY A 326 3.25 5.81 26.84
CA GLY A 326 3.02 7.17 27.33
C GLY A 326 2.50 8.17 26.29
N GLN A 327 2.20 7.73 25.08
CA GLN A 327 1.59 8.58 24.05
C GLN A 327 0.10 8.81 24.33
N LYS A 328 -0.46 9.86 23.71
CA LYS A 328 -1.88 10.19 23.80
C LYS A 328 -2.74 9.37 22.83
N TRP A 329 -2.12 8.75 21.82
CA TRP A 329 -2.77 7.88 20.86
C TRP A 329 -2.63 6.41 21.25
N GLN A 330 -3.56 5.58 20.84
CA GLN A 330 -3.55 4.15 21.09
C GLN A 330 -2.97 3.40 19.88
N LEU A 331 -1.92 2.59 20.11
CA LEU A 331 -1.42 1.66 19.13
C LEU A 331 -2.30 0.39 19.10
N LEU A 332 -2.73 -0.01 17.92
CA LEU A 332 -3.43 -1.26 17.66
C LEU A 332 -2.50 -2.20 16.89
N THR A 333 -2.25 -3.38 17.44
CA THR A 333 -1.33 -4.38 16.88
C THR A 333 -2.04 -5.71 16.63
N PRO A 334 -3.12 -5.75 15.83
CA PRO A 334 -3.74 -7.03 15.50
C PRO A 334 -2.77 -7.89 14.68
N PRO A 335 -2.75 -9.22 14.85
CA PRO A 335 -2.20 -10.12 13.84
C PRO A 335 -2.93 -9.93 12.50
N ILE A 336 -2.28 -10.31 11.40
CA ILE A 336 -2.90 -10.29 10.07
C ILE A 336 -4.24 -11.03 10.13
N GLY A 337 -5.31 -10.35 9.73
CA GLY A 337 -6.67 -10.90 9.64
C GLY A 337 -7.54 -10.73 10.86
N GLU A 338 -7.02 -10.28 12.01
CA GLU A 338 -7.84 -10.00 13.17
C GLU A 338 -8.64 -8.70 12.98
N GLN A 339 -9.90 -8.71 13.41
CA GLN A 339 -10.79 -7.56 13.26
C GLN A 339 -10.51 -6.48 14.30
N ILE A 340 -10.30 -5.26 13.84
CA ILE A 340 -10.39 -4.06 14.66
C ILE A 340 -11.84 -3.58 14.62
N LYS A 341 -12.55 -3.65 15.73
CA LYS A 341 -13.88 -3.07 15.88
C LYS A 341 -13.76 -1.55 16.05
N LEU A 342 -14.28 -0.80 15.10
CA LEU A 342 -14.13 0.66 15.11
C LEU A 342 -15.00 1.35 16.18
N THR A 343 -15.99 0.65 16.72
CA THR A 343 -16.91 1.14 17.76
C THR A 343 -16.46 0.85 19.19
N GLU A 344 -15.40 0.05 19.36
CA GLU A 344 -14.99 -0.48 20.66
C GLU A 344 -13.53 -0.11 20.99
N GLN A 345 -13.21 -0.12 22.26
CA GLN A 345 -11.84 -0.09 22.73
C GLN A 345 -11.29 -1.52 22.71
N GLN A 346 -10.18 -1.74 22.02
CA GLN A 346 -9.53 -3.04 21.92
C GLN A 346 -8.04 -2.93 22.23
N THR A 347 -7.49 -3.98 22.80
CA THR A 347 -6.06 -4.14 23.01
C THR A 347 -5.63 -5.46 22.40
N PHE A 348 -4.44 -5.49 21.81
CA PHE A 348 -3.88 -6.67 21.19
C PHE A 348 -2.60 -7.08 21.90
N SER A 349 -2.40 -8.38 22.06
CA SER A 349 -1.16 -8.93 22.62
C SER A 349 -0.04 -8.85 21.60
N LYS A 350 1.20 -8.70 22.06
CA LYS A 350 2.38 -8.82 21.20
C LYS A 350 2.45 -10.25 20.64
N TRP A 351 2.43 -10.39 19.32
CA TRP A 351 2.37 -11.67 18.61
C TRP A 351 3.61 -11.97 17.75
N TRP A 352 4.48 -10.96 17.53
CA TRP A 352 5.73 -11.05 16.77
C TRP A 352 6.96 -11.30 17.63
#